data_9fea2d9e4c033fe334efe646a1a28a7f
#
_entry.id   9fea2d9e4c033fe334efe646a1a28a7f
#
_cell.length_a   1.000
_cell.length_b   1.000
_cell.length_c   1.000
_cell.angle_alpha   90.00
_cell.angle_beta   90.00
_cell.angle_gamma   90.00
#
_symmetry.space_group_name_H-M   'P 1'
#
loop_
_entity.id
_entity.type
_entity.pdbx_description
1 polymer ?
#
loop_
_entity_poly.entity_id
_entity_poly.type
_entity_poly.pdbx_seq_one_letter_code
_entity_poly.pdbx_strand_id
1 'polypeptide(L)'
;MDLTEMGFLARVQCAEVWTSMAPAFYKTYLESQDFRDKERWSVMNPNKFRTCEFLIRYHEQRGDKILVFSDDLRALQMYAEKLKCPFLYGGTSAQERILWFNKFKHTTTYNTLFLSKIGDVAIDLPSASVLIQISSHFGSRRQEAQRLGRILRPKSFMHATGPNAFFYTLISTDTREMYYSNKRRRYLCDQGYTFKVVKGLIEDASFTSQCLPDERSEKEWMRNVKKYMKDTSLEDAEDIAMTKLTGGDDVNIRKRRGDASRLSQLAGGGGVSYMP
;
A
#
# COMPACT_ATOMS: atom_id res chain seq x y z
N MET A 1 -14.27 10.68 28.84
CA MET A 1 -15.32 10.76 27.81
C MET A 1 -14.72 10.25 26.51
N ASP A 2 -15.27 9.17 25.97
CA ASP A 2 -14.73 8.58 24.73
C ASP A 2 -15.33 9.33 23.52
N LEU A 3 -14.48 10.00 22.73
CA LEU A 3 -14.89 10.77 21.53
C LEU A 3 -15.53 9.85 20.46
N THR A 4 -15.24 8.56 20.49
CA THR A 4 -15.82 7.58 19.59
C THR A 4 -17.28 7.28 19.98
N GLU A 5 -17.59 7.17 21.28
CA GLU A 5 -18.94 6.99 21.77
C GLU A 5 -19.82 8.23 21.55
N MET A 6 -19.21 9.41 21.60
CA MET A 6 -19.88 10.68 21.32
C MET A 6 -20.07 10.94 19.82
N GLY A 7 -19.57 10.06 18.94
CA GLY A 7 -19.72 10.18 17.50
C GLY A 7 -18.79 11.19 16.82
N PHE A 8 -17.82 11.75 17.55
CA PHE A 8 -16.81 12.64 16.97
C PHE A 8 -15.72 11.88 16.21
N LEU A 9 -15.53 10.58 16.47
CA LEU A 9 -14.59 9.73 15.75
C LEU A 9 -15.29 8.48 15.19
N ALA A 10 -14.80 7.99 14.06
CA ALA A 10 -15.28 6.73 13.48
C ALA A 10 -14.84 5.53 14.34
N ARG A 11 -15.69 4.50 14.42
CA ARG A 11 -15.33 3.19 15.02
C ARG A 11 -14.57 2.39 13.99
N VAL A 12 -13.25 2.37 14.08
CA VAL A 12 -12.36 1.70 13.10
C VAL A 12 -12.10 0.27 13.50
N GLN A 13 -12.35 -0.67 12.60
CA GLN A 13 -11.86 -2.03 12.68
C GLN A 13 -10.58 -2.17 11.87
N CYS A 14 -9.46 -2.42 12.55
CA CYS A 14 -8.18 -2.68 11.90
C CYS A 14 -7.95 -4.19 11.78
N ALA A 15 -7.48 -4.65 10.61
CA ALA A 15 -7.12 -6.04 10.40
C ALA A 15 -5.84 -6.17 9.56
N GLU A 16 -4.96 -7.06 9.98
CA GLU A 16 -3.90 -7.60 9.14
C GLU A 16 -4.42 -8.87 8.47
N VAL A 17 -4.43 -8.90 7.15
CA VAL A 17 -4.83 -10.07 6.38
C VAL A 17 -3.58 -10.75 5.84
N TRP A 18 -3.31 -11.95 6.35
CA TRP A 18 -2.16 -12.75 6.00
C TRP A 18 -2.49 -13.66 4.83
N THR A 19 -1.71 -13.53 3.76
CA THR A 19 -1.87 -14.28 2.52
C THR A 19 -0.65 -15.15 2.26
N SER A 20 -0.83 -16.43 1.97
CA SER A 20 0.26 -17.31 1.57
C SER A 20 0.86 -16.86 0.24
N MET A 21 2.16 -17.04 0.06
CA MET A 21 2.80 -16.81 -1.24
C MET A 21 2.43 -17.93 -2.22
N ALA A 22 2.05 -17.56 -3.45
CA ALA A 22 1.91 -18.54 -4.52
C ALA A 22 3.27 -19.21 -4.80
N PRO A 23 3.34 -20.55 -4.99
CA PRO A 23 4.61 -21.29 -5.02
C PRO A 23 5.62 -20.75 -6.03
N ALA A 24 5.17 -20.41 -7.24
CA ALA A 24 6.03 -19.87 -8.29
C ALA A 24 6.61 -18.48 -7.92
N PHE A 25 5.81 -17.63 -7.25
CA PHE A 25 6.23 -16.31 -6.76
C PHE A 25 7.19 -16.45 -5.58
N TYR A 26 6.92 -17.38 -4.68
CA TYR A 26 7.79 -17.64 -3.54
C TYR A 26 9.17 -18.14 -3.96
N LYS A 27 9.23 -19.07 -4.93
CA LYS A 27 10.49 -19.49 -5.53
C LYS A 27 11.29 -18.32 -6.06
N THR A 28 10.68 -17.44 -6.87
CA THR A 28 11.36 -16.27 -7.44
C THR A 28 11.75 -15.26 -6.35
N TYR A 29 10.93 -15.08 -5.32
CA TYR A 29 11.26 -14.27 -4.14
C TYR A 29 12.53 -14.77 -3.44
N LEU A 30 12.67 -16.08 -3.25
CA LEU A 30 13.85 -16.67 -2.62
C LEU A 30 15.11 -16.53 -3.49
N GLU A 31 14.98 -16.72 -4.80
CA GLU A 31 16.08 -16.62 -5.77
C GLU A 31 16.57 -15.17 -5.96
N SER A 32 15.74 -14.17 -5.72
CA SER A 32 16.09 -12.75 -5.87
C SER A 32 17.14 -12.36 -4.84
N GLN A 33 18.18 -11.64 -5.27
CA GLN A 33 19.24 -11.13 -4.37
C GLN A 33 18.94 -9.68 -3.94
N ASP A 34 18.30 -8.89 -4.81
CA ASP A 34 17.98 -7.50 -4.54
C ASP A 34 16.80 -7.41 -3.55
N PHE A 35 16.95 -6.47 -2.60
CA PHE A 35 15.94 -6.21 -1.59
C PHE A 35 14.63 -5.68 -2.21
N ARG A 36 14.73 -4.77 -3.18
CA ARG A 36 13.56 -4.17 -3.85
C ARG A 36 12.79 -5.19 -4.66
N ASP A 37 13.50 -6.11 -5.31
CA ASP A 37 12.88 -7.19 -6.06
C ASP A 37 12.10 -8.13 -5.12
N LYS A 38 12.66 -8.46 -3.95
CA LYS A 38 11.96 -9.24 -2.92
C LYS A 38 10.68 -8.53 -2.46
N GLU A 39 10.75 -7.22 -2.20
CA GLU A 39 9.55 -6.44 -1.86
C GLU A 39 8.50 -6.53 -2.96
N ARG A 40 8.88 -6.30 -4.20
CA ARG A 40 7.97 -6.35 -5.35
C ARG A 40 7.32 -7.73 -5.51
N TRP A 41 8.08 -8.82 -5.38
CA TRP A 41 7.53 -10.17 -5.44
C TRP A 41 6.50 -10.43 -4.34
N SER A 42 6.74 -9.94 -3.12
CA SER A 42 5.80 -10.08 -2.02
C SER A 42 4.52 -9.27 -2.22
N VAL A 43 4.63 -8.06 -2.78
CA VAL A 43 3.47 -7.21 -3.08
C VAL A 43 2.67 -7.74 -4.26
N MET A 44 3.36 -8.27 -5.30
CA MET A 44 2.74 -8.82 -6.51
C MET A 44 2.23 -10.26 -6.37
N ASN A 45 2.27 -10.83 -5.16
CA ASN A 45 1.75 -12.15 -4.87
C ASN A 45 0.28 -12.30 -5.35
N PRO A 46 -0.04 -13.31 -6.21
CA PRO A 46 -1.39 -13.52 -6.72
C PRO A 46 -2.44 -13.70 -5.63
N ASN A 47 -2.10 -14.35 -4.51
CA ASN A 47 -3.03 -14.54 -3.41
C ASN A 47 -3.32 -13.22 -2.69
N LYS A 48 -2.33 -12.32 -2.58
CA LYS A 48 -2.56 -10.96 -2.07
C LYS A 48 -3.47 -10.17 -3.02
N PHE A 49 -3.27 -10.29 -4.33
CA PHE A 49 -4.15 -9.67 -5.32
C PHE A 49 -5.59 -10.19 -5.18
N ARG A 50 -5.80 -11.51 -5.09
CA ARG A 50 -7.13 -12.13 -4.88
C ARG A 50 -7.79 -11.63 -3.60
N THR A 51 -7.02 -11.51 -2.53
CA THR A 51 -7.51 -10.96 -1.25
C THR A 51 -7.92 -9.50 -1.39
N CYS A 52 -7.15 -8.70 -2.11
CA CYS A 52 -7.52 -7.31 -2.42
C CYS A 52 -8.82 -7.25 -3.25
N GLU A 53 -8.93 -8.05 -4.29
CA GLU A 53 -10.15 -8.16 -5.11
C GLU A 53 -11.37 -8.56 -4.26
N PHE A 54 -11.23 -9.57 -3.39
CA PHE A 54 -12.30 -9.99 -2.49
C PHE A 54 -12.78 -8.85 -1.59
N LEU A 55 -11.87 -8.16 -0.93
CA LEU A 55 -12.21 -7.06 -0.03
C LEU A 55 -12.89 -5.90 -0.78
N ILE A 56 -12.41 -5.56 -1.97
CA ILE A 56 -13.02 -4.52 -2.80
C ILE A 56 -14.46 -4.93 -3.14
N ARG A 57 -14.68 -6.13 -3.67
CA ARG A 57 -16.03 -6.58 -4.06
C ARG A 57 -16.97 -6.67 -2.86
N TYR A 58 -16.48 -7.18 -1.74
CA TYR A 58 -17.26 -7.26 -0.50
C TYR A 58 -17.75 -5.88 -0.04
N HIS A 59 -16.88 -4.89 -0.06
CA HIS A 59 -17.23 -3.55 0.39
C HIS A 59 -18.02 -2.76 -0.65
N GLU A 60 -17.78 -2.97 -1.95
CA GLU A 60 -18.59 -2.38 -3.03
C GLU A 60 -20.05 -2.85 -2.96
N GLN A 61 -20.29 -4.13 -2.67
CA GLN A 61 -21.64 -4.67 -2.46
C GLN A 61 -22.36 -4.00 -1.26
N ARG A 62 -21.62 -3.51 -0.28
CA ARG A 62 -22.13 -2.75 0.85
C ARG A 62 -22.35 -1.26 0.56
N GLY A 63 -21.93 -0.79 -0.61
CA GLY A 63 -21.94 0.62 -0.96
C GLY A 63 -20.83 1.46 -0.29
N ASP A 64 -19.81 0.81 0.26
CA ASP A 64 -18.69 1.48 0.92
C ASP A 64 -17.80 2.20 -0.10
N LYS A 65 -17.18 3.31 0.30
CA LYS A 65 -16.13 4.00 -0.45
C LYS A 65 -14.76 3.50 -0.03
N ILE A 66 -13.98 3.01 -0.99
CA ILE A 66 -12.76 2.26 -0.78
C ILE A 66 -11.55 3.02 -1.31
N LEU A 67 -10.54 3.23 -0.48
CA LEU A 67 -9.22 3.70 -0.88
C LEU A 67 -8.22 2.54 -0.80
N VAL A 68 -7.50 2.30 -1.88
CA VAL A 68 -6.44 1.30 -1.92
C VAL A 68 -5.10 2.00 -2.04
N PHE A 69 -4.20 1.76 -1.09
CA PHE A 69 -2.87 2.38 -1.05
C PHE A 69 -1.77 1.41 -1.41
N SER A 70 -0.83 1.90 -2.21
CA SER A 70 0.45 1.26 -2.45
C SER A 70 1.57 2.28 -2.48
N ASP A 71 2.68 1.97 -1.79
CA ASP A 71 3.93 2.72 -1.91
C ASP A 71 4.75 2.27 -3.13
N ASP A 72 4.44 1.09 -3.69
CA ASP A 72 4.97 0.58 -4.96
C ASP A 72 4.02 0.98 -6.10
N LEU A 73 4.49 1.87 -6.98
CA LEU A 73 3.68 2.39 -8.08
C LEU A 73 3.33 1.35 -9.13
N ARG A 74 4.22 0.39 -9.35
CA ARG A 74 3.97 -0.67 -10.32
C ARG A 74 2.87 -1.60 -9.82
N ALA A 75 2.92 -1.94 -8.54
CA ALA A 75 1.84 -2.69 -7.92
C ALA A 75 0.53 -1.90 -7.99
N LEU A 76 0.56 -0.60 -7.66
CA LEU A 76 -0.61 0.26 -7.75
C LEU A 76 -1.25 0.20 -9.14
N GLN A 77 -0.44 0.45 -10.18
CA GLN A 77 -0.90 0.45 -11.56
C GLN A 77 -1.46 -0.92 -11.97
N MET A 78 -0.68 -1.99 -11.75
CA MET A 78 -1.08 -3.33 -12.17
C MET A 78 -2.36 -3.83 -11.48
N TYR A 79 -2.52 -3.54 -10.19
CA TYR A 79 -3.75 -3.87 -9.46
C TYR A 79 -4.93 -3.07 -10.00
N ALA A 80 -4.77 -1.76 -10.16
CA ALA A 80 -5.83 -0.88 -10.65
C ALA A 80 -6.27 -1.23 -12.07
N GLU A 81 -5.33 -1.46 -13.00
CA GLU A 81 -5.62 -1.86 -14.38
C GLU A 81 -6.35 -3.21 -14.44
N LYS A 82 -5.88 -4.21 -13.68
CA LYS A 82 -6.48 -5.54 -13.65
C LYS A 82 -7.90 -5.51 -13.07
N LEU A 83 -8.15 -4.66 -12.07
CA LEU A 83 -9.46 -4.47 -11.44
C LEU A 83 -10.32 -3.42 -12.16
N LYS A 84 -9.79 -2.76 -13.20
CA LYS A 84 -10.45 -1.68 -13.96
C LYS A 84 -10.89 -0.52 -13.08
N CYS A 85 -10.07 -0.20 -12.09
CA CYS A 85 -10.30 0.93 -11.17
C CYS A 85 -9.40 2.12 -11.52
N PRO A 86 -9.83 3.36 -11.25
CA PRO A 86 -8.97 4.53 -11.39
C PRO A 86 -7.82 4.50 -10.38
N PHE A 87 -6.66 5.02 -10.80
CA PHE A 87 -5.52 5.21 -9.90
C PHE A 87 -4.90 6.59 -10.06
N LEU A 88 -4.40 7.14 -8.96
CA LEU A 88 -3.77 8.45 -8.90
C LEU A 88 -2.38 8.33 -8.25
N TYR A 89 -1.41 8.98 -8.86
CA TYR A 89 -0.03 9.01 -8.41
C TYR A 89 0.58 10.40 -8.59
N GLY A 90 1.87 10.59 -8.25
CA GLY A 90 2.53 11.88 -8.34
C GLY A 90 2.48 12.53 -9.71
N GLY A 91 2.59 11.74 -10.78
CA GLY A 91 2.52 12.23 -12.16
C GLY A 91 1.12 12.60 -12.66
N THR A 92 0.04 12.26 -11.93
CA THR A 92 -1.33 12.63 -12.32
C THR A 92 -1.52 14.14 -12.23
N SER A 93 -2.09 14.76 -13.25
CA SER A 93 -2.32 16.21 -13.29
C SER A 93 -3.28 16.67 -12.18
N ALA A 94 -3.15 17.92 -11.73
CA ALA A 94 -4.04 18.48 -10.70
C ALA A 94 -5.51 18.48 -11.13
N GLN A 95 -5.79 18.75 -12.40
CA GLN A 95 -7.15 18.74 -12.95
C GLN A 95 -7.76 17.35 -12.94
N GLU A 96 -7.00 16.35 -13.35
CA GLU A 96 -7.42 14.94 -13.34
C GLU A 96 -7.67 14.44 -11.91
N ARG A 97 -6.82 14.81 -10.96
CA ARG A 97 -7.02 14.48 -9.53
C ARG A 97 -8.33 15.05 -9.01
N ILE A 98 -8.62 16.33 -9.25
CA ILE A 98 -9.88 16.98 -8.84
C ILE A 98 -11.07 16.27 -9.47
N LEU A 99 -11.00 15.93 -10.76
CA LEU A 99 -12.04 15.20 -11.46
C LEU A 99 -12.35 13.85 -10.80
N TRP A 100 -11.32 13.05 -10.54
CA TRP A 100 -11.50 11.74 -9.94
C TRP A 100 -11.97 11.81 -8.49
N PHE A 101 -11.51 12.80 -7.70
CA PHE A 101 -12.01 13.00 -6.34
C PHE A 101 -13.47 13.40 -6.32
N ASN A 102 -13.89 14.27 -7.23
CA ASN A 102 -15.29 14.65 -7.35
C ASN A 102 -16.16 13.46 -7.78
N LYS A 103 -15.71 12.66 -8.75
CA LYS A 103 -16.40 11.43 -9.13
C LYS A 103 -16.48 10.46 -7.95
N PHE A 104 -15.38 10.23 -7.26
CA PHE A 104 -15.34 9.34 -6.08
C PHE A 104 -16.30 9.83 -4.97
N LYS A 105 -16.35 11.12 -4.68
CA LYS A 105 -17.23 11.69 -3.64
C LYS A 105 -18.72 11.60 -3.99
N HIS A 106 -19.07 11.94 -5.21
CA HIS A 106 -20.45 12.27 -5.57
C HIS A 106 -21.15 11.21 -6.41
N THR A 107 -20.46 10.19 -6.92
CA THR A 107 -21.09 9.12 -7.71
C THR A 107 -21.04 7.78 -6.97
N THR A 108 -21.99 6.92 -7.26
CA THR A 108 -21.99 5.52 -6.82
C THR A 108 -21.33 4.57 -7.83
N THR A 109 -20.98 5.09 -9.01
CA THR A 109 -20.35 4.30 -10.09
C THR A 109 -18.90 3.98 -9.78
N TYR A 110 -18.19 4.88 -9.07
CA TYR A 110 -16.78 4.72 -8.72
C TYR A 110 -16.65 4.71 -7.20
N ASN A 111 -16.69 3.51 -6.64
CA ASN A 111 -16.57 3.32 -5.19
C ASN A 111 -15.16 2.99 -4.74
N THR A 112 -14.26 2.66 -5.67
CA THR A 112 -12.87 2.27 -5.39
C THR A 112 -11.91 3.21 -6.10
N LEU A 113 -10.89 3.70 -5.38
CA LEU A 113 -9.83 4.55 -5.90
C LEU A 113 -8.48 4.09 -5.38
N PHE A 114 -7.53 3.88 -6.29
CA PHE A 114 -6.15 3.52 -5.97
C PHE A 114 -5.28 4.76 -5.84
N LEU A 115 -4.46 4.83 -4.80
CA LEU A 115 -3.64 5.99 -4.45
C LEU A 115 -2.22 5.59 -4.10
N SER A 116 -1.25 6.34 -4.63
CA SER A 116 0.14 6.30 -4.18
C SER A 116 0.35 7.21 -2.95
N LYS A 117 1.60 7.47 -2.59
CA LYS A 117 1.99 8.40 -1.51
C LYS A 117 1.35 9.79 -1.62
N ILE A 118 0.96 10.21 -2.81
CA ILE A 118 0.28 11.50 -3.02
C ILE A 118 -1.04 11.58 -2.25
N GLY A 119 -1.66 10.43 -2.00
CA GLY A 119 -2.84 10.35 -1.15
C GLY A 119 -2.60 10.77 0.30
N ASP A 120 -1.36 10.72 0.78
CA ASP A 120 -1.03 11.10 2.15
C ASP A 120 -1.05 12.62 2.36
N VAL A 121 -0.75 13.39 1.31
CA VAL A 121 -0.51 14.84 1.41
C VAL A 121 -1.76 15.69 1.14
N ALA A 122 -2.64 15.29 0.24
CA ALA A 122 -3.59 16.22 -0.38
C ALA A 122 -5.08 15.89 -0.23
N ILE A 123 -5.47 14.80 0.47
CA ILE A 123 -6.84 14.30 0.32
C ILE A 123 -7.65 14.40 1.60
N ASP A 124 -8.67 15.22 1.56
CA ASP A 124 -9.79 15.20 2.49
C ASP A 124 -10.96 14.42 1.86
N LEU A 125 -11.04 13.12 2.19
CA LEU A 125 -12.12 12.26 1.70
C LEU A 125 -12.95 11.72 2.88
N PRO A 126 -13.81 12.55 3.48
CA PRO A 126 -14.58 12.16 4.67
C PRO A 126 -15.57 11.02 4.39
N SER A 127 -15.95 10.81 3.14
CA SER A 127 -16.87 9.74 2.73
C SER A 127 -16.21 8.36 2.62
N ALA A 128 -14.86 8.26 2.61
CA ALA A 128 -14.18 6.97 2.57
C ALA A 128 -14.39 6.20 3.88
N SER A 129 -14.84 4.96 3.79
CA SER A 129 -15.09 4.08 4.93
C SER A 129 -14.13 2.90 4.98
N VAL A 130 -13.45 2.60 3.88
CA VAL A 130 -12.53 1.47 3.78
C VAL A 130 -11.18 1.93 3.26
N LEU A 131 -10.12 1.47 3.92
CA LEU A 131 -8.75 1.65 3.49
C LEU A 131 -8.08 0.28 3.40
N ILE A 132 -7.55 -0.06 2.22
CA ILE A 132 -6.81 -1.29 1.97
C ILE A 132 -5.38 -0.90 1.62
N GLN A 133 -4.41 -1.42 2.36
CA GLN A 133 -2.99 -1.20 2.13
C GLN A 133 -2.37 -2.46 1.55
N ILE A 134 -1.94 -2.42 0.28
CA ILE A 134 -1.33 -3.56 -0.42
C ILE A 134 0.19 -3.59 -0.28
N SER A 135 0.82 -2.41 -0.13
CA SER A 135 2.24 -2.29 0.20
C SER A 135 2.47 -1.08 1.11
N SER A 136 3.57 -1.09 1.84
CA SER A 136 3.98 0.02 2.69
C SER A 136 5.49 0.10 2.78
N HIS A 137 6.03 1.31 2.80
CA HIS A 137 7.45 1.53 3.05
C HIS A 137 7.82 1.05 4.46
N PHE A 138 8.92 0.32 4.57
CA PHE A 138 9.41 -0.25 5.83
C PHE A 138 9.73 0.77 6.94
N GLY A 139 9.74 2.07 6.64
CA GLY A 139 10.07 3.14 7.59
C GLY A 139 8.92 4.04 8.05
N SER A 140 7.74 4.00 7.44
CA SER A 140 6.76 5.08 7.62
C SER A 140 5.57 4.73 8.52
N ARG A 141 5.83 4.40 9.80
CA ARG A 141 4.78 4.24 10.82
C ARG A 141 3.88 5.48 10.95
N ARG A 142 4.48 6.68 10.82
CA ARG A 142 3.74 7.95 10.87
C ARG A 142 2.76 8.12 9.72
N GLN A 143 3.11 7.69 8.51
CA GLN A 143 2.20 7.76 7.35
C GLN A 143 0.98 6.86 7.52
N GLU A 144 1.16 5.68 8.07
CA GLU A 144 0.06 4.75 8.35
C GLU A 144 -0.93 5.33 9.38
N ALA A 145 -0.42 5.95 10.45
CA ALA A 145 -1.25 6.67 11.41
C ALA A 145 -1.97 7.87 10.76
N GLN A 146 -1.33 8.58 9.84
CA GLN A 146 -1.96 9.67 9.08
C GLN A 146 -3.06 9.16 8.15
N ARG A 147 -2.85 8.02 7.48
CA ARG A 147 -3.89 7.35 6.65
C ARG A 147 -5.10 6.96 7.51
N LEU A 148 -4.86 6.34 8.66
CA LEU A 148 -5.93 6.04 9.63
C LEU A 148 -6.69 7.29 10.07
N GLY A 149 -5.99 8.36 10.39
CA GLY A 149 -6.60 9.64 10.78
C GLY A 149 -7.53 10.24 9.72
N ARG A 150 -7.38 9.87 8.44
CA ARG A 150 -8.31 10.30 7.37
C ARG A 150 -9.62 9.54 7.38
N ILE A 151 -9.63 8.27 7.81
CA ILE A 151 -10.86 7.46 7.94
C ILE A 151 -11.55 7.75 9.27
N LEU A 152 -10.81 8.16 10.29
CA LEU A 152 -11.33 8.44 11.63
C LEU A 152 -12.21 9.69 11.73
N ARG A 153 -12.40 10.43 10.63
CA ARG A 153 -13.23 11.63 10.65
C ARG A 153 -14.71 11.31 10.88
N PRO A 154 -15.45 12.23 11.51
CA PRO A 154 -16.87 12.05 11.75
C PRO A 154 -17.61 11.70 10.46
N LYS A 155 -18.53 10.77 10.52
CA LYS A 155 -19.35 10.32 9.39
C LYS A 155 -20.82 10.63 9.65
N SER A 156 -21.52 11.05 8.61
CA SER A 156 -22.93 11.48 8.69
C SER A 156 -23.91 10.37 9.09
N PHE A 157 -23.47 9.10 9.04
CA PHE A 157 -24.32 7.94 9.35
C PHE A 157 -24.01 7.36 10.73
N MET A 158 -24.48 8.03 11.78
CA MET A 158 -24.13 7.72 13.16
C MET A 158 -25.01 6.66 13.86
N HIS A 159 -25.94 6.02 13.15
CA HIS A 159 -26.92 5.12 13.80
C HIS A 159 -26.62 3.62 13.64
N ALA A 160 -25.48 3.23 13.09
CA ALA A 160 -25.13 1.81 12.99
C ALA A 160 -24.45 1.30 14.27
N THR A 161 -25.02 0.26 14.86
CA THR A 161 -24.40 -0.51 15.95
C THR A 161 -23.25 -1.36 15.40
N GLY A 162 -22.03 -0.79 15.24
CA GLY A 162 -20.89 -1.55 14.74
C GLY A 162 -19.78 -0.67 14.17
N PRO A 163 -18.69 -1.26 13.66
CA PRO A 163 -17.63 -0.52 12.98
C PRO A 163 -18.18 0.18 11.71
N ASN A 164 -17.85 1.45 11.56
CA ASN A 164 -18.24 2.26 10.42
C ASN A 164 -17.03 2.66 9.55
N ALA A 165 -15.86 2.19 9.92
CA ALA A 165 -14.62 2.32 9.14
C ALA A 165 -13.77 1.05 9.26
N PHE A 166 -13.08 0.70 8.18
CA PHE A 166 -12.28 -0.51 8.07
C PHE A 166 -10.89 -0.20 7.53
N PHE A 167 -9.88 -0.72 8.19
CA PHE A 167 -8.50 -0.63 7.76
C PHE A 167 -7.89 -2.01 7.62
N TYR A 168 -7.49 -2.37 6.40
CA TYR A 168 -6.87 -3.65 6.07
C TYR A 168 -5.43 -3.43 5.63
N THR A 169 -4.51 -4.21 6.20
CA THR A 169 -3.13 -4.32 5.74
C THR A 169 -2.92 -5.72 5.21
N LEU A 170 -2.61 -5.86 3.92
CA LEU A 170 -2.36 -7.15 3.28
C LEU A 170 -0.89 -7.52 3.41
N ILE A 171 -0.63 -8.72 3.93
CA ILE A 171 0.72 -9.21 4.26
C ILE A 171 0.95 -10.55 3.58
N SER A 172 1.99 -10.67 2.77
CA SER A 172 2.44 -11.97 2.27
C SER A 172 3.24 -12.70 3.34
N THR A 173 2.78 -13.90 3.72
CA THR A 173 3.46 -14.72 4.74
C THR A 173 4.81 -15.21 4.25
N ASP A 174 5.69 -15.57 5.19
CA ASP A 174 7.04 -16.08 4.94
C ASP A 174 7.94 -15.11 4.15
N THR A 175 7.60 -13.82 4.22
CA THR A 175 8.37 -12.73 3.64
C THR A 175 8.79 -11.70 4.69
N ARG A 176 9.65 -10.78 4.28
CA ARG A 176 10.07 -9.66 5.14
C ARG A 176 8.91 -8.74 5.56
N GLU A 177 7.80 -8.74 4.81
CA GLU A 177 6.63 -7.94 5.19
C GLU A 177 6.13 -8.28 6.58
N MET A 178 6.16 -9.56 6.99
CA MET A 178 5.74 -9.98 8.35
C MET A 178 6.58 -9.33 9.46
N TYR A 179 7.89 -9.22 9.24
CA TYR A 179 8.77 -8.59 10.24
C TYR A 179 8.43 -7.11 10.43
N TYR A 180 8.22 -6.39 9.33
CA TYR A 180 7.91 -4.96 9.39
C TYR A 180 6.47 -4.71 9.82
N SER A 181 5.54 -5.58 9.44
CA SER A 181 4.15 -5.55 9.89
C SER A 181 4.06 -5.64 11.42
N ASN A 182 4.78 -6.56 12.04
CA ASN A 182 4.81 -6.67 13.51
C ASN A 182 5.25 -5.38 14.18
N LYS A 183 6.26 -4.68 13.62
CA LYS A 183 6.73 -3.39 14.14
C LYS A 183 5.68 -2.28 13.98
N ARG A 184 4.97 -2.25 12.85
CA ARG A 184 3.90 -1.27 12.61
C ARG A 184 2.71 -1.51 13.50
N ARG A 185 2.24 -2.75 13.59
CA ARG A 185 1.13 -3.13 14.47
C ARG A 185 1.39 -2.71 15.90
N ARG A 186 2.60 -2.98 16.42
CA ARG A 186 2.98 -2.55 17.77
C ARG A 186 2.84 -1.03 17.94
N TYR A 187 3.37 -0.26 17.00
CA TYR A 187 3.25 1.20 17.03
C TYR A 187 1.78 1.67 17.02
N LEU A 188 0.92 1.07 16.19
CA LEU A 188 -0.48 1.47 16.12
C LEU A 188 -1.27 1.01 17.35
N CYS A 189 -0.94 -0.14 17.93
CA CYS A 189 -1.50 -0.57 19.22
C CYS A 189 -1.12 0.41 20.33
N ASP A 190 0.11 0.90 20.35
CA ASP A 190 0.56 1.94 21.30
C ASP A 190 -0.21 3.27 21.12
N GLN A 191 -0.78 3.51 19.92
CA GLN A 191 -1.67 4.65 19.65
C GLN A 191 -3.15 4.36 19.96
N GLY A 192 -3.47 3.20 20.56
CA GLY A 192 -4.82 2.82 20.98
C GLY A 192 -5.64 2.06 19.94
N TYR A 193 -5.07 1.68 18.78
CA TYR A 193 -5.78 0.86 17.79
C TYR A 193 -5.71 -0.62 18.15
N THR A 194 -6.83 -1.33 17.96
CA THR A 194 -6.88 -2.79 18.09
C THR A 194 -6.85 -3.45 16.72
N PHE A 195 -5.96 -4.44 16.56
CA PHE A 195 -5.79 -5.18 15.32
C PHE A 195 -6.23 -6.63 15.46
N LYS A 196 -7.00 -7.10 14.48
CA LYS A 196 -7.26 -8.52 14.28
C LYS A 196 -6.32 -9.07 13.22
N VAL A 197 -5.80 -10.27 13.42
CA VAL A 197 -5.07 -11.01 12.39
C VAL A 197 -6.05 -11.99 11.76
N VAL A 198 -6.23 -11.88 10.45
CA VAL A 198 -7.09 -12.76 9.65
C VAL A 198 -6.21 -13.59 8.74
N LYS A 199 -6.39 -14.92 8.78
CA LYS A 199 -5.68 -15.87 7.90
C LYS A 199 -6.73 -16.62 7.09
N GLY A 200 -6.37 -17.05 5.88
CA GLY A 200 -7.27 -17.87 5.06
C GLY A 200 -8.56 -17.17 4.62
N LEU A 201 -8.56 -15.83 4.50
CA LEU A 201 -9.79 -15.06 4.24
C LEU A 201 -10.49 -15.48 2.95
N ILE A 202 -9.76 -15.73 1.88
CA ILE A 202 -10.33 -16.12 0.58
C ILE A 202 -10.68 -17.60 0.55
N GLU A 203 -9.94 -18.44 1.26
CA GLU A 203 -10.21 -19.87 1.41
C GLU A 203 -11.50 -20.09 2.24
N ASP A 204 -11.61 -19.41 3.37
CA ASP A 204 -12.79 -19.49 4.24
C ASP A 204 -14.05 -18.94 3.56
N ALA A 205 -13.89 -17.90 2.74
CA ALA A 205 -14.98 -17.31 1.97
C ALA A 205 -15.33 -18.10 0.70
N SER A 206 -14.59 -19.16 0.37
CA SER A 206 -14.72 -19.91 -0.90
C SER A 206 -14.73 -18.99 -2.12
N PHE A 207 -13.91 -17.93 -2.08
CA PHE A 207 -13.88 -16.90 -3.10
C PHE A 207 -13.07 -17.32 -4.31
N THR A 208 -13.67 -17.22 -5.48
CA THR A 208 -12.98 -17.40 -6.76
C THR A 208 -12.77 -16.03 -7.41
N SER A 209 -11.50 -15.68 -7.64
CA SER A 209 -11.13 -14.43 -8.29
C SER A 209 -11.64 -14.41 -9.75
N GLN A 210 -12.25 -13.32 -10.16
CA GLN A 210 -12.64 -13.12 -11.56
C GLN A 210 -11.46 -12.64 -12.42
N CYS A 211 -10.48 -11.99 -11.79
CA CYS A 211 -9.31 -11.44 -12.49
C CYS A 211 -8.15 -12.43 -12.62
N LEU A 212 -7.96 -13.28 -11.61
CA LEU A 212 -6.94 -14.34 -11.60
C LEU A 212 -7.57 -15.69 -11.21
N PRO A 213 -8.45 -16.26 -12.08
CA PRO A 213 -9.23 -17.44 -11.74
C PRO A 213 -8.41 -18.74 -11.70
N ASP A 214 -7.34 -18.83 -12.48
CA ASP A 214 -6.61 -20.05 -12.74
C ASP A 214 -5.09 -19.89 -12.83
N GLU A 215 -4.38 -21.00 -12.95
CA GLU A 215 -2.92 -21.04 -13.08
C GLU A 215 -2.41 -20.35 -14.36
N ARG A 216 -3.20 -20.34 -15.43
CA ARG A 216 -2.83 -19.67 -16.69
C ARG A 216 -2.77 -18.16 -16.50
N SER A 217 -3.77 -17.60 -15.84
CA SER A 217 -3.81 -16.19 -15.49
C SER A 217 -2.72 -15.79 -14.51
N GLU A 218 -2.32 -16.67 -13.57
CA GLU A 218 -1.16 -16.44 -12.71
C GLU A 218 0.16 -16.42 -13.48
N LYS A 219 0.34 -17.33 -14.45
CA LYS A 219 1.55 -17.34 -15.31
C LYS A 219 1.63 -16.07 -16.16
N GLU A 220 0.50 -15.58 -16.64
CA GLU A 220 0.42 -14.31 -17.37
C GLU A 220 0.75 -13.13 -16.43
N TRP A 221 0.16 -13.11 -15.23
CA TRP A 221 0.46 -12.13 -14.20
C TRP A 221 1.96 -12.09 -13.88
N MET A 222 2.60 -13.24 -13.67
CA MET A 222 4.04 -13.34 -13.43
C MET A 222 4.86 -12.76 -14.59
N ARG A 223 4.48 -13.06 -15.85
CA ARG A 223 5.16 -12.49 -17.04
C ARG A 223 5.09 -10.97 -17.05
N ASN A 224 3.91 -10.42 -16.74
CA ASN A 224 3.71 -8.98 -16.67
C ASN A 224 4.54 -8.36 -15.54
N VAL A 225 4.55 -8.95 -14.35
CA VAL A 225 5.40 -8.52 -13.23
C VAL A 225 6.87 -8.48 -13.64
N LYS A 226 7.41 -9.54 -14.27
CA LYS A 226 8.80 -9.59 -14.76
C LYS A 226 9.10 -8.50 -15.79
N LYS A 227 8.14 -8.16 -16.66
CA LYS A 227 8.28 -7.08 -17.63
C LYS A 227 8.37 -5.72 -16.92
N TYR A 228 7.48 -5.47 -15.98
CA TYR A 228 7.43 -4.21 -15.24
C TYR A 228 8.59 -4.00 -14.28
N MET A 229 9.18 -5.05 -13.71
CA MET A 229 10.35 -4.93 -12.84
C MET A 229 11.57 -4.30 -13.52
N LYS A 230 11.65 -4.36 -14.85
CA LYS A 230 12.74 -3.79 -15.66
C LYS A 230 12.54 -2.31 -15.99
N ASP A 231 11.34 -1.77 -15.81
CA ASP A 231 11.00 -0.39 -16.20
C ASP A 231 10.92 0.49 -14.96
N THR A 232 11.73 1.56 -14.86
CA THR A 232 11.80 2.50 -13.72
C THR A 232 11.10 3.83 -13.99
N SER A 233 10.54 4.04 -15.17
CA SER A 233 10.04 5.34 -15.64
C SER A 233 8.96 5.99 -14.76
N LEU A 234 8.09 5.19 -14.14
CA LEU A 234 7.01 5.72 -13.28
C LEU A 234 7.52 6.15 -11.90
N GLU A 235 8.48 5.43 -11.34
CA GLU A 235 9.07 5.76 -10.03
C GLU A 235 9.83 7.09 -10.12
N ASP A 236 10.57 7.29 -11.20
CA ASP A 236 11.27 8.56 -11.46
C ASP A 236 10.27 9.73 -11.60
N ALA A 237 9.12 9.52 -12.25
CA ALA A 237 8.08 10.54 -12.40
C ALA A 237 7.40 10.90 -11.06
N GLU A 238 7.20 9.92 -10.17
CA GLU A 238 6.64 10.19 -8.84
C GLU A 238 7.62 10.94 -7.95
N ASP A 239 8.89 10.55 -7.93
CA ASP A 239 9.92 11.22 -7.13
C ASP A 239 10.08 12.69 -7.54
N ILE A 240 10.04 13.00 -8.84
CA ILE A 240 10.05 14.37 -9.37
C ILE A 240 8.80 15.14 -8.91
N ALA A 241 7.63 14.52 -9.00
CA ALA A 241 6.38 15.18 -8.63
C ALA A 241 6.28 15.42 -7.11
N MET A 242 6.73 14.48 -6.30
CA MET A 242 6.78 14.64 -4.83
C MET A 242 7.75 15.74 -4.42
N THR A 243 8.91 15.86 -5.05
CA THR A 243 9.87 16.95 -4.80
C THR A 243 9.25 18.32 -5.08
N LYS A 244 8.50 18.47 -6.18
CA LYS A 244 7.77 19.71 -6.51
C LYS A 244 6.68 20.06 -5.49
N LEU A 245 5.98 19.06 -4.95
CA LEU A 245 4.91 19.26 -3.96
C LEU A 245 5.41 19.61 -2.57
N THR A 246 6.59 19.11 -2.21
CA THR A 246 7.17 19.33 -0.88
C THR A 246 8.09 20.56 -0.79
N GLY A 247 8.25 21.31 -1.89
CA GLY A 247 9.08 22.52 -1.93
C GLY A 247 10.58 22.27 -1.77
N GLY A 248 11.04 21.05 -2.06
CA GLY A 248 12.46 20.70 -2.04
C GLY A 248 13.15 21.22 -3.29
N ASP A 249 14.23 22.01 -3.10
CA ASP A 249 15.05 22.51 -4.20
C ASP A 249 15.66 21.39 -5.03
N ASP A 250 15.61 21.54 -6.35
CA ASP A 250 15.97 20.57 -7.41
C ASP A 250 17.46 20.11 -7.42
N VAL A 251 18.25 20.40 -6.39
CA VAL A 251 19.72 20.34 -6.51
C VAL A 251 20.33 18.97 -6.13
N ASN A 252 19.61 18.02 -5.53
CA ASN A 252 20.27 16.86 -4.90
C ASN A 252 19.92 15.44 -5.38
N ILE A 253 19.04 15.27 -6.36
CA ILE A 253 18.60 13.91 -6.75
C ILE A 253 19.64 13.19 -7.62
N ARG A 254 20.43 13.92 -8.43
CA ARG A 254 21.49 13.33 -9.27
C ARG A 254 22.77 12.93 -8.52
N LYS A 255 23.04 13.49 -7.33
CA LYS A 255 24.27 13.20 -6.56
C LYS A 255 24.23 11.92 -5.72
N ARG A 256 23.08 11.38 -5.38
CA ARG A 256 23.00 10.17 -4.52
C ARG A 256 23.25 8.83 -5.24
N ARG A 257 23.19 8.79 -6.57
CA ARG A 257 23.56 7.59 -7.35
C ARG A 257 25.04 7.46 -7.68
N GLY A 258 25.82 8.54 -7.50
CA GLY A 258 27.26 8.57 -7.83
C GLY A 258 28.22 8.34 -6.66
N ASP A 259 27.76 8.52 -5.40
CA ASP A 259 28.68 8.58 -4.25
C ASP A 259 28.87 7.27 -3.47
N ALA A 260 28.14 6.20 -3.82
CA ALA A 260 28.36 4.90 -3.19
C ALA A 260 29.75 4.30 -3.54
N SER A 261 30.36 4.74 -4.65
CA SER A 261 31.70 4.29 -5.06
C SER A 261 32.83 5.09 -4.41
N ARG A 262 32.56 6.28 -3.86
CA ARG A 262 33.59 7.12 -3.20
C ARG A 262 33.74 6.83 -1.71
N LEU A 263 32.74 6.29 -1.05
CA LEU A 263 32.82 5.93 0.38
C LEU A 263 33.69 4.69 0.64
N SER A 264 33.90 3.84 -0.37
CA SER A 264 34.83 2.71 -0.24
C SER A 264 36.31 3.10 -0.34
N GLN A 265 36.61 4.30 -0.89
CA GLN A 265 37.98 4.79 -1.00
C GLN A 265 38.44 5.60 0.23
N LEU A 266 37.55 6.03 1.09
CA LEU A 266 37.87 6.78 2.32
C LEU A 266 38.05 5.87 3.56
N ALA A 267 37.77 4.58 3.46
CA ALA A 267 37.94 3.61 4.54
C ALA A 267 39.31 2.89 4.52
N GLY A 268 40.22 3.30 3.65
CA GLY A 268 41.56 2.72 3.52
C GLY A 268 42.65 3.73 3.87
N GLY A 269 43.18 3.66 5.09
CA GLY A 269 44.43 4.33 5.36
C GLY A 269 44.57 4.90 6.78
N GLY A 270 45.00 4.11 7.72
CA GLY A 270 45.39 4.60 9.05
C GLY A 270 45.73 3.44 9.98
N GLY A 271 46.78 2.69 9.65
CA GLY A 271 47.36 1.70 10.56
C GLY A 271 47.92 2.38 11.78
N VAL A 272 47.39 2.09 12.95
CA VAL A 272 48.02 2.39 14.23
C VAL A 272 48.78 1.12 14.66
N SER A 273 50.10 1.21 14.54
CA SER A 273 51.03 0.23 15.05
C SER A 273 51.10 0.40 16.57
N TYR A 274 50.74 -0.62 17.33
CA TYR A 274 51.15 -0.76 18.72
C TYR A 274 52.47 -1.59 18.72
N MET A 275 53.54 -0.99 19.22
CA MET A 275 54.74 -1.70 19.65
C MET A 275 54.76 -1.81 21.20
N PRO A 276 55.51 -2.77 21.71
CA PRO A 276 55.23 -3.59 22.90
C PRO A 276 55.42 -2.85 24.22
#